data_1e9d7b0beb42222a0344f1153f9117b1
#
_entry.id   1e9d7b0beb42222a0344f1153f9117b1
#
_cell.length_a   1.000
_cell.length_b   1.000
_cell.length_c   1.000
_cell.angle_alpha   90.00
_cell.angle_beta   90.00
_cell.angle_gamma   90.00
#
_symmetry.space_group_name_H-M   'P 1'
#
loop_
_entity.id
_entity.type
_entity.pdbx_description
1 polymer ?
#
loop_
_entity_poly.entity_id
_entity_poly.type
_entity_poly.pdbx_seq_one_letter_code
_entity_poly.pdbx_strand_id
1 'polypeptide(L)'
;VVKIFPGQQVGGPEFVKAVKGPMPWSSIMPTGGVTPTEENLKSWFQAGVTCVGMGSQLFPKDVLTNENYTYITQKCEEALSIIKKYQ
;
A
#
# COMPACT_ATOMS: atom_id res chain seq x y z
N VAL A 1 -9.10 -12.47 0.72
CA VAL A 1 -8.50 -11.17 1.00
C VAL A 1 -9.59 -10.16 1.32
N VAL A 2 -9.41 -9.44 2.41
CA VAL A 2 -10.33 -8.40 2.84
C VAL A 2 -9.74 -7.04 2.52
N LYS A 3 -10.48 -6.21 1.79
CA LYS A 3 -10.07 -4.85 1.44
C LYS A 3 -10.47 -3.88 2.55
N ILE A 4 -9.52 -3.05 2.99
CA ILE A 4 -9.75 -1.98 3.95
C ILE A 4 -9.62 -0.64 3.23
N PHE A 5 -10.68 0.15 3.23
CA PHE A 5 -10.69 1.46 2.60
C PHE A 5 -11.63 2.41 3.36
N PRO A 6 -11.24 3.64 3.65
CA PRO A 6 -9.92 4.23 3.45
C PRO A 6 -8.94 3.78 4.54
N GLY A 7 -7.84 3.13 4.14
CA GLY A 7 -6.92 2.48 5.07
C GLY A 7 -6.34 3.40 6.13
N GLN A 8 -5.86 4.57 5.73
CA GLN A 8 -5.24 5.50 6.67
C GLN A 8 -6.26 6.11 7.64
N GLN A 9 -7.47 6.42 7.18
CA GLN A 9 -8.49 7.06 8.00
C GLN A 9 -9.08 6.12 9.05
N VAL A 10 -9.06 4.81 8.83
CA VAL A 10 -9.58 3.85 9.82
C VAL A 10 -8.51 3.42 10.83
N GLY A 11 -7.31 4.00 10.76
CA GLY A 11 -6.27 3.73 11.74
C GLY A 11 -4.92 3.32 11.16
N GLY A 12 -4.81 3.16 9.85
CA GLY A 12 -3.55 2.83 9.20
C GLY A 12 -3.00 1.47 9.62
N PRO A 13 -1.66 1.30 9.64
CA PRO A 13 -1.02 0.04 10.03
C PRO A 13 -1.41 -0.43 11.43
N GLU A 14 -1.68 0.48 12.34
CA GLU A 14 -2.11 0.13 13.71
C GLU A 14 -3.44 -0.61 13.72
N PHE A 15 -4.37 -0.23 12.84
CA PHE A 15 -5.64 -0.93 12.70
C PHE A 15 -5.40 -2.37 12.23
N VAL A 16 -4.50 -2.57 11.29
CA VAL A 16 -4.16 -3.91 10.79
C VAL A 16 -3.60 -4.78 11.91
N LYS A 17 -2.69 -4.22 12.70
CA LYS A 17 -2.11 -4.94 13.85
C LYS A 17 -3.19 -5.34 14.84
N ALA A 18 -4.12 -4.44 15.12
CA ALA A 18 -5.22 -4.70 16.06
C ALA A 18 -6.13 -5.82 15.58
N VAL A 19 -6.44 -5.87 14.29
CA VAL A 19 -7.28 -6.92 13.70
C VAL A 19 -6.55 -8.25 13.70
N LYS A 20 -5.26 -8.26 13.34
CA LYS A 20 -4.50 -9.50 13.22
C LYS A 20 -4.15 -10.13 14.58
N GLY A 21 -4.28 -9.38 15.67
CA GLY A 21 -4.13 -9.94 17.00
C GLY A 21 -5.12 -11.09 17.24
N PRO A 22 -6.44 -10.82 17.27
CA PRO A 22 -7.45 -11.87 17.47
C PRO A 22 -7.71 -12.71 16.21
N MET A 23 -7.37 -12.20 15.01
CA MET A 23 -7.64 -12.90 13.75
C MET A 23 -6.38 -12.98 12.88
N PRO A 24 -5.34 -13.72 13.31
CA PRO A 24 -4.07 -13.76 12.57
C PRO A 24 -4.19 -14.45 11.20
N TRP A 25 -5.26 -15.17 10.96
CA TRP A 25 -5.52 -15.82 9.67
C TRP A 25 -6.06 -14.86 8.60
N SER A 26 -6.38 -13.63 8.96
CA SER A 26 -6.95 -12.65 8.03
C SER A 26 -5.92 -12.20 6.99
N SER A 27 -6.34 -12.16 5.73
CA SER A 27 -5.54 -11.61 4.63
C SER A 27 -6.09 -10.24 4.31
N ILE A 28 -5.31 -9.19 4.53
CA ILE A 28 -5.76 -7.80 4.46
C ILE A 28 -5.05 -7.05 3.34
N MET A 29 -5.84 -6.29 2.55
CA MET A 29 -5.34 -5.39 1.51
C MET A 29 -5.82 -3.97 1.82
N PRO A 30 -4.97 -3.11 2.39
CA PRO A 30 -5.34 -1.72 2.60
C PRO A 30 -5.30 -0.92 1.30
N THR A 31 -6.21 0.03 1.17
CA THR A 31 -6.26 0.99 0.06
C THR A 31 -6.58 2.35 0.66
N GLY A 32 -5.91 3.39 0.18
CA GLY A 32 -6.04 4.73 0.76
C GLY A 32 -4.95 4.98 1.80
N GLY A 33 -4.13 5.97 1.57
CA GLY A 33 -3.00 6.29 2.43
C GLY A 33 -1.79 5.39 2.22
N VAL A 34 -1.84 4.51 1.23
CA VAL A 34 -0.69 3.69 0.85
C VAL A 34 0.08 4.44 -0.23
N THR A 35 1.37 4.70 0.02
CA THR A 35 2.23 5.43 -0.91
C THR A 35 3.41 4.54 -1.33
N PRO A 36 3.99 4.79 -2.54
CA PRO A 36 5.12 3.99 -3.02
C PRO A 36 6.46 4.41 -2.39
N THR A 37 6.48 4.63 -1.09
CA THR A 37 7.69 4.99 -0.35
C THR A 37 8.08 3.83 0.55
N GLU A 38 9.38 3.69 0.81
CA GLU A 38 9.88 2.60 1.63
C GLU A 38 9.30 2.62 3.04
N GLU A 39 9.28 3.81 3.65
CA GLU A 39 8.76 3.96 5.01
C GLU A 39 7.30 3.54 5.13
N ASN A 40 6.47 4.01 4.20
CA ASN A 40 5.04 3.70 4.21
C ASN A 40 4.78 2.21 3.98
N LEU A 41 5.38 1.64 2.94
CA LEU A 41 5.21 0.23 2.61
C LEU A 41 5.76 -0.67 3.70
N LYS A 42 6.91 -0.31 4.27
CA LYS A 42 7.48 -1.05 5.40
C LYS A 42 6.50 -1.12 6.56
N SER A 43 5.89 0.00 6.92
CA SER A 43 4.92 0.06 8.02
C SER A 43 3.73 -0.87 7.78
N TRP A 44 3.18 -0.86 6.57
CA TRP A 44 2.05 -1.71 6.23
C TRP A 44 2.41 -3.20 6.29
N PHE A 45 3.53 -3.58 5.68
CA PHE A 45 3.92 -4.99 5.64
C PHE A 45 4.38 -5.51 7.00
N GLN A 46 4.99 -4.66 7.83
CA GLN A 46 5.32 -5.04 9.20
C GLN A 46 4.07 -5.21 10.06
N ALA A 47 2.98 -4.54 9.70
CA ALA A 47 1.70 -4.74 10.37
C ALA A 47 1.03 -6.07 9.99
N GLY A 48 1.45 -6.69 8.90
CA GLY A 48 0.99 -8.00 8.50
C GLY A 48 0.01 -8.03 7.33
N VAL A 49 0.01 -6.99 6.47
CA VAL A 49 -0.86 -7.01 5.28
C VAL A 49 -0.36 -8.01 4.26
N THR A 50 -1.29 -8.56 3.47
CA THR A 50 -0.99 -9.52 2.41
C THR A 50 -0.54 -8.80 1.14
N CYS A 51 -1.21 -7.69 0.82
CA CYS A 51 -0.92 -6.87 -0.35
C CYS A 51 -1.47 -5.47 -0.09
N VAL A 52 -1.20 -4.55 -1.01
CA VAL A 52 -1.65 -3.16 -0.89
C VAL A 52 -2.29 -2.71 -2.19
N GLY A 53 -3.22 -1.74 -2.11
CA GLY A 53 -3.80 -1.08 -3.26
C GLY A 53 -3.35 0.37 -3.30
N MET A 54 -2.85 0.81 -4.44
CA MET A 54 -2.42 2.19 -4.65
C MET A 54 -3.10 2.76 -5.89
N GLY A 55 -3.52 4.01 -5.80
CA GLY A 55 -4.17 4.67 -6.92
C GLY A 55 -3.57 6.06 -7.15
N SER A 56 -4.17 7.08 -6.55
CA SER A 56 -3.75 8.47 -6.77
C SER A 56 -2.30 8.76 -6.40
N GLN A 57 -1.72 8.00 -5.48
CA GLN A 57 -0.32 8.18 -5.08
C GLN A 57 0.65 7.60 -6.11
N LEU A 58 0.24 6.55 -6.83
CA LEU A 58 1.04 5.94 -7.87
C LEU A 58 0.82 6.64 -9.23
N PHE A 59 -0.40 7.15 -9.45
CA PHE A 59 -0.78 7.81 -10.68
C PHE A 59 -1.21 9.26 -10.40
N PRO A 60 -0.24 10.17 -10.12
CA PRO A 60 -0.59 11.57 -9.91
C PRO A 60 -1.28 12.16 -11.13
N LYS A 61 -2.19 13.09 -10.89
CA LYS A 61 -3.00 13.68 -11.95
C LYS A 61 -2.17 14.33 -13.07
N ASP A 62 -1.09 15.01 -12.72
CA ASP A 62 -0.21 15.66 -13.69
C ASP A 62 0.50 14.64 -14.59
N VAL A 63 0.88 13.48 -14.03
CA VAL A 63 1.49 12.38 -14.79
C VAL A 63 0.49 11.83 -15.80
N LEU A 64 -0.75 11.62 -15.40
CA LEU A 64 -1.80 11.12 -16.29
C LEU A 64 -2.12 12.13 -17.39
N THR A 65 -2.16 13.43 -17.05
CA THR A 65 -2.43 14.49 -18.00
C THR A 65 -1.32 14.58 -19.05
N ASN A 66 -0.09 14.40 -18.66
CA ASN A 66 1.08 14.48 -19.54
C ASN A 66 1.42 13.14 -20.20
N GLU A 67 0.64 12.10 -19.94
CA GLU A 67 0.84 10.76 -20.47
C GLU A 67 2.26 10.23 -20.22
N ASN A 68 2.81 10.48 -19.04
CA ASN A 68 4.17 10.09 -18.69
C ASN A 68 4.21 8.63 -18.22
N TYR A 69 4.12 7.70 -19.16
CA TYR A 69 4.08 6.28 -18.85
C TYR A 69 5.41 5.74 -18.31
N THR A 70 6.52 6.36 -18.67
CA THR A 70 7.83 5.99 -18.14
C THR A 70 7.88 6.22 -16.64
N TYR A 71 7.34 7.34 -16.16
CA TYR A 71 7.27 7.65 -14.74
C TYR A 71 6.44 6.58 -14.00
N ILE A 72 5.29 6.21 -14.56
CA ILE A 72 4.42 5.19 -13.96
C ILE A 72 5.14 3.85 -13.86
N THR A 73 5.83 3.45 -14.92
CA THR A 73 6.60 2.20 -14.94
C THR A 73 7.67 2.20 -13.86
N GLN A 74 8.43 3.30 -13.73
CA GLN A 74 9.47 3.43 -12.73
C GLN A 74 8.91 3.35 -11.31
N LYS A 75 7.79 4.01 -11.06
CA LYS A 75 7.17 4.00 -9.73
C LYS A 75 6.65 2.61 -9.37
N CYS A 76 6.07 1.89 -10.33
CA CYS A 76 5.63 0.52 -10.10
C CYS A 76 6.81 -0.40 -9.77
N GLU A 77 7.92 -0.27 -10.49
CA GLU A 77 9.11 -1.08 -10.26
C GLU A 77 9.71 -0.79 -8.88
N GLU A 78 9.81 0.49 -8.51
CA GLU A 78 10.30 0.88 -7.19
C GLU A 78 9.41 0.30 -6.08
N ALA A 79 8.09 0.44 -6.22
CA ALA A 79 7.15 -0.07 -5.22
C ALA A 79 7.26 -1.58 -5.08
N LEU A 80 7.34 -2.31 -6.18
CA LEU A 80 7.48 -3.77 -6.15
C LEU A 80 8.78 -4.21 -5.52
N SER A 81 9.87 -3.49 -5.77
CA SER A 81 11.17 -3.78 -5.15
C SER A 81 11.10 -3.61 -3.63
N ILE A 82 10.45 -2.54 -3.16
CA ILE A 82 10.30 -2.28 -1.73
C ILE A 82 9.42 -3.35 -1.09
N ILE A 83 8.30 -3.68 -1.71
CA ILE A 83 7.37 -4.70 -1.21
C ILE A 83 8.08 -6.04 -1.07
N LYS A 84 8.84 -6.43 -2.08
CA LYS A 84 9.57 -7.69 -2.07
C LYS A 84 10.57 -7.76 -0.92
N LYS A 85 11.16 -6.63 -0.56
CA LYS A 85 12.13 -6.53 0.54
C LYS A 85 11.48 -6.80 1.90
N TYR A 86 10.23 -6.38 2.09
CA TYR A 86 9.54 -6.48 3.39
C TYR A 86 8.45 -7.55 3.43
N GLN A 87 8.26 -8.24 2.36
CA GLN A 87 7.25 -9.28 2.22
C GLN A 87 7.59 -10.58 2.97
#